data_481e9bbad126b9d4cb167ccb90e41db7
#
_entry.id   481e9bbad126b9d4cb167ccb90e41db7
#
_cell.length_a   1.000
_cell.length_b   1.000
_cell.length_c   1.000
_cell.angle_alpha   90.00
_cell.angle_beta   90.00
_cell.angle_gamma   90.00
#
_symmetry.space_group_name_H-M   'P 1'
#
loop_
_entity.id
_entity.type
_entity.pdbx_description
1 polymer ?
#
loop_
_entity_poly.entity_id
_entity_poly.type
_entity_poly.pdbx_seq_one_letter_code
_entity_poly.pdbx_strand_id
1 'polypeptide(L)'
;MPHRHPISKLFDACGGLKDGTYKIIAGGPMMGMAQYTADVPVGKGTGAMLAFCEKEEQTVEHPQCIRCGKCVSACPVHLEPLFMYQYAAKGMVDELNEAHIMDCMECGACAYACPARMHLTQMFKTGKQLVKDKAAADKAAAEAKKAKEEKEAVNK
;
A
#
# COMPACT_ATOMS: atom_id res chain seq x y z
N MET A 1 14.44 -14.82 21.01
CA MET A 1 13.84 -14.38 19.73
C MET A 1 14.94 -14.41 18.69
N PRO A 2 14.75 -14.96 17.49
CA PRO A 2 15.77 -14.89 16.45
C PRO A 2 16.01 -13.42 16.12
N HIS A 3 17.28 -13.00 16.17
CA HIS A 3 17.68 -11.66 15.81
C HIS A 3 17.35 -11.42 14.34
N ARG A 4 16.34 -10.60 14.07
CA ARG A 4 16.01 -10.17 12.70
C ARG A 4 17.14 -9.30 12.21
N HIS A 5 17.85 -9.75 11.20
CA HIS A 5 18.90 -8.96 10.58
C HIS A 5 18.31 -7.72 9.89
N PRO A 6 18.91 -6.56 10.02
CA PRO A 6 18.51 -5.39 9.24
C PRO A 6 18.81 -5.60 7.75
N ILE A 7 18.09 -4.89 6.90
CA ILE A 7 18.23 -4.93 5.44
C ILE A 7 19.67 -4.60 5.03
N SER A 8 20.33 -3.68 5.72
CA SER A 8 21.74 -3.31 5.49
C SER A 8 22.67 -4.52 5.47
N LYS A 9 22.53 -5.44 6.43
CA LYS A 9 23.34 -6.67 6.48
C LYS A 9 23.14 -7.60 5.27
N LEU A 10 21.96 -7.61 4.67
CA LEU A 10 21.73 -8.39 3.45
C LEU A 10 22.51 -7.78 2.26
N PHE A 11 22.46 -6.46 2.12
CA PHE A 11 23.22 -5.78 1.09
C PHE A 11 24.73 -5.94 1.29
N ASP A 12 25.22 -5.83 2.53
CA ASP A 12 26.63 -6.05 2.85
C ASP A 12 27.10 -7.46 2.47
N ALA A 13 26.27 -8.48 2.74
CA ALA A 13 26.55 -9.86 2.36
C ALA A 13 26.57 -10.08 0.83
N CYS A 14 25.90 -9.20 0.07
CA CYS A 14 25.87 -9.23 -1.40
C CYS A 14 26.91 -8.31 -2.06
N GLY A 15 27.83 -7.73 -1.28
CA GLY A 15 28.87 -6.82 -1.79
C GLY A 15 28.59 -5.33 -1.59
N GLY A 16 27.58 -4.99 -0.79
CA GLY A 16 27.22 -3.62 -0.44
C GLY A 16 26.27 -2.95 -1.44
N LEU A 17 25.85 -1.74 -1.10
CA LEU A 17 25.08 -0.86 -2.00
C LEU A 17 26.02 -0.11 -2.92
N LYS A 18 25.62 0.06 -4.18
CA LYS A 18 26.37 0.89 -5.15
C LYS A 18 26.25 2.36 -4.80
N ASP A 19 27.29 3.13 -5.14
CA ASP A 19 27.25 4.58 -5.04
C ASP A 19 26.09 5.14 -5.89
N GLY A 20 25.34 6.09 -5.33
CA GLY A 20 24.18 6.66 -5.98
C GLY A 20 22.90 5.82 -5.80
N THR A 21 22.89 4.81 -4.93
CA THR A 21 21.65 4.15 -4.51
C THR A 21 20.81 5.13 -3.70
N TYR A 22 19.58 5.38 -4.15
CA TYR A 22 18.71 6.34 -3.48
C TYR A 22 17.35 5.75 -3.08
N LYS A 23 17.00 4.56 -3.60
CA LYS A 23 15.73 3.90 -3.29
C LYS A 23 15.92 2.41 -3.03
N ILE A 24 15.37 1.95 -1.92
CA ILE A 24 15.32 0.54 -1.54
C ILE A 24 13.86 0.10 -1.52
N ILE A 25 13.57 -1.05 -2.16
CA ILE A 25 12.23 -1.66 -2.16
C ILE A 25 12.32 -3.05 -1.53
N ALA A 26 11.51 -3.28 -0.51
CA ALA A 26 11.27 -4.60 0.06
C ALA A 26 10.13 -5.29 -0.71
N GLY A 27 10.47 -6.35 -1.43
CA GLY A 27 9.58 -7.07 -2.33
C GLY A 27 9.93 -6.90 -3.80
N GLY A 28 9.01 -7.28 -4.69
CA GLY A 28 9.18 -7.14 -6.13
C GLY A 28 8.97 -5.70 -6.64
N PRO A 29 9.37 -5.39 -7.89
CA PRO A 29 9.31 -4.03 -8.42
C PRO A 29 7.89 -3.47 -8.56
N MET A 30 6.87 -4.32 -8.71
CA MET A 30 5.48 -3.89 -8.89
C MET A 30 4.68 -3.84 -7.58
N MET A 31 4.94 -4.75 -6.65
CA MET A 31 4.17 -4.94 -5.41
C MET A 31 4.93 -4.52 -4.15
N GLY A 32 6.25 -4.37 -4.23
CA GLY A 32 7.11 -4.07 -3.10
C GLY A 32 6.83 -2.71 -2.48
N MET A 33 7.31 -2.55 -1.26
CA MET A 33 7.19 -1.30 -0.50
C MET A 33 8.54 -0.60 -0.42
N ALA A 34 8.58 0.68 -0.77
CA ALA A 34 9.77 1.50 -0.59
C ALA A 34 10.09 1.64 0.90
N GLN A 35 11.37 1.49 1.23
CA GLN A 35 11.89 1.63 2.59
C GLN A 35 12.57 2.98 2.73
N TYR A 36 12.32 3.65 3.83
CA TYR A 36 12.94 4.95 4.15
C TYR A 36 14.35 4.80 4.75
N THR A 37 14.70 3.60 5.25
CA THR A 37 16.01 3.27 5.81
C THR A 37 16.36 1.80 5.57
N ALA A 38 17.65 1.48 5.58
CA ALA A 38 18.14 0.09 5.53
C ALA A 38 18.19 -0.61 6.89
N ASP A 39 17.87 0.09 7.98
CA ASP A 39 17.90 -0.48 9.35
C ASP A 39 16.61 -1.23 9.73
N VAL A 40 15.67 -1.33 8.80
CA VAL A 40 14.43 -2.10 8.99
C VAL A 40 14.76 -3.60 9.02
N PRO A 41 14.23 -4.37 10.00
CA PRO A 41 14.48 -5.79 10.08
C PRO A 41 13.77 -6.57 8.97
N VAL A 42 14.46 -7.55 8.41
CA VAL A 42 13.90 -8.47 7.40
C VAL A 42 12.88 -9.38 8.06
N GLY A 43 11.68 -9.45 7.50
CA GLY A 43 10.59 -10.30 7.97
C GLY A 43 10.47 -11.62 7.19
N LYS A 44 9.62 -12.54 7.67
CA LYS A 44 9.32 -13.81 6.98
C LYS A 44 8.70 -13.61 5.59
N GLY A 45 7.97 -12.52 5.39
CA GLY A 45 7.32 -12.21 4.11
C GLY A 45 8.21 -11.49 3.11
N THR A 46 9.48 -11.21 3.44
CA THR A 46 10.40 -10.52 2.54
C THR A 46 11.01 -11.52 1.56
N GLY A 47 10.47 -11.54 0.34
CA GLY A 47 10.95 -12.45 -0.73
C GLY A 47 12.08 -11.89 -1.57
N ALA A 48 12.25 -10.57 -1.61
CA ALA A 48 13.28 -9.89 -2.40
C ALA A 48 13.61 -8.51 -1.81
N MET A 49 14.80 -8.01 -2.13
CA MET A 49 15.23 -6.65 -1.87
C MET A 49 15.81 -6.06 -3.15
N LEU A 50 15.35 -4.88 -3.53
CA LEU A 50 15.80 -4.16 -4.70
C LEU A 50 16.40 -2.83 -4.28
N ALA A 51 17.55 -2.50 -4.85
CA ALA A 51 18.20 -1.20 -4.69
C ALA A 51 18.29 -0.54 -6.07
N PHE A 52 17.79 0.68 -6.19
CA PHE A 52 17.79 1.44 -7.44
C PHE A 52 18.73 2.62 -7.34
N CYS A 53 19.51 2.83 -8.42
CA CYS A 53 20.30 4.04 -8.61
C CYS A 53 19.50 5.08 -9.38
N GLU A 54 19.86 6.35 -9.22
CA GLU A 54 19.17 7.52 -9.80
C GLU A 54 18.91 7.40 -11.31
N LYS A 55 19.83 6.77 -12.04
CA LYS A 55 19.73 6.57 -13.50
C LYS A 55 18.67 5.55 -13.93
N GLU A 56 18.23 4.70 -13.03
CA GLU A 56 17.29 3.61 -13.31
C GLU A 56 15.85 4.00 -13.02
N GLU A 57 15.61 5.07 -12.27
CA GLU A 57 14.28 5.51 -11.93
C GLU A 57 13.81 6.71 -12.78
N GLN A 58 12.63 6.54 -13.34
CA GLN A 58 11.93 7.58 -14.07
C GLN A 58 10.76 8.06 -13.18
N THR A 59 11.07 8.76 -12.12
CA THR A 59 10.06 9.33 -11.22
C THR A 59 9.49 10.60 -11.85
N VAL A 60 8.15 10.71 -11.83
CA VAL A 60 7.43 11.94 -12.17
C VAL A 60 7.04 12.62 -10.87
N GLU A 61 7.53 13.84 -10.65
CA GLU A 61 7.28 14.58 -9.40
C GLU A 61 5.79 14.85 -9.16
N HIS A 62 5.05 15.20 -10.21
CA HIS A 62 3.62 15.52 -10.13
C HIS A 62 2.82 14.76 -11.18
N PRO A 63 2.56 13.45 -10.98
CA PRO A 63 1.84 12.66 -11.94
C PRO A 63 0.37 13.10 -12.02
N GLN A 64 -0.08 13.48 -13.22
CA GLN A 64 -1.47 13.87 -13.49
C GLN A 64 -2.17 12.84 -14.36
N CYS A 65 -3.37 12.46 -13.96
CA CYS A 65 -4.18 11.49 -14.69
C CYS A 65 -4.74 12.10 -15.98
N ILE A 66 -4.44 11.49 -17.13
CA ILE A 66 -4.96 11.88 -18.45
C ILE A 66 -6.26 11.16 -18.84
N ARG A 67 -6.85 10.39 -17.95
CA ARG A 67 -8.12 9.64 -18.11
C ARG A 67 -8.15 8.70 -19.32
N CYS A 68 -7.03 8.07 -19.66
CA CYS A 68 -6.91 7.18 -20.84
C CYS A 68 -7.53 5.79 -20.67
N GLY A 69 -7.96 5.39 -19.47
CA GLY A 69 -8.60 4.09 -19.19
C GLY A 69 -7.67 2.87 -19.15
N LYS A 70 -6.37 2.99 -19.47
CA LYS A 70 -5.44 1.84 -19.52
C LYS A 70 -5.35 1.07 -18.20
N CYS A 71 -5.48 1.74 -17.06
CA CYS A 71 -5.46 1.11 -15.75
C CYS A 71 -6.67 0.19 -15.53
N VAL A 72 -7.84 0.56 -16.07
CA VAL A 72 -9.07 -0.27 -16.01
C VAL A 72 -8.88 -1.51 -16.89
N SER A 73 -8.44 -1.33 -18.13
CA SER A 73 -8.20 -2.44 -19.05
C SER A 73 -7.12 -3.41 -18.58
N ALA A 74 -6.14 -2.93 -17.81
CA ALA A 74 -5.06 -3.75 -17.27
C ALA A 74 -5.42 -4.46 -15.96
N CYS A 75 -6.58 -4.19 -15.36
CA CYS A 75 -6.97 -4.77 -14.08
C CYS A 75 -7.44 -6.22 -14.26
N PRO A 76 -6.75 -7.23 -13.67
CA PRO A 76 -7.12 -8.63 -13.84
C PRO A 76 -8.41 -9.03 -13.12
N VAL A 77 -8.88 -8.22 -12.17
CA VAL A 77 -10.13 -8.40 -11.43
C VAL A 77 -11.20 -7.38 -11.81
N HIS A 78 -11.00 -6.67 -12.91
CA HIS A 78 -11.97 -5.74 -13.51
C HIS A 78 -12.47 -4.62 -12.59
N LEU A 79 -11.62 -4.15 -11.69
CA LEU A 79 -11.89 -2.98 -10.84
C LEU A 79 -11.67 -1.67 -11.63
N GLU A 80 -12.08 -0.56 -11.03
CA GLU A 80 -11.94 0.78 -11.58
C GLU A 80 -10.83 1.58 -10.87
N PRO A 81 -9.53 1.34 -11.17
CA PRO A 81 -8.40 1.93 -10.46
C PRO A 81 -8.39 3.46 -10.45
N LEU A 82 -8.94 4.09 -11.50
CA LEU A 82 -9.02 5.55 -11.60
C LEU A 82 -9.87 6.15 -10.48
N PHE A 83 -11.07 5.61 -10.29
CA PHE A 83 -12.00 6.13 -9.27
C PHE A 83 -11.53 5.75 -7.86
N MET A 84 -11.06 4.53 -7.68
CA MET A 84 -10.46 4.09 -6.42
C MET A 84 -9.30 5.01 -5.98
N TYR A 85 -8.45 5.45 -6.92
CA TYR A 85 -7.39 6.40 -6.64
C TYR A 85 -7.94 7.74 -6.16
N GLN A 86 -8.96 8.27 -6.86
CA GLN A 86 -9.56 9.56 -6.50
C GLN A 86 -10.24 9.52 -5.12
N TYR A 87 -10.94 8.44 -4.82
CA TYR A 87 -11.59 8.25 -3.52
C TYR A 87 -10.56 8.10 -2.40
N ALA A 88 -9.50 7.31 -2.62
CA ALA A 88 -8.42 7.15 -1.65
C ALA A 88 -7.68 8.46 -1.38
N ALA A 89 -7.40 9.26 -2.42
CA ALA A 89 -6.75 10.57 -2.29
C ALA A 89 -7.61 11.58 -1.51
N LYS A 90 -8.93 11.46 -1.56
CA LYS A 90 -9.87 12.31 -0.84
C LYS A 90 -10.30 11.74 0.53
N GLY A 91 -9.89 10.52 0.87
CA GLY A 91 -10.30 9.85 2.10
C GLY A 91 -11.77 9.45 2.13
N MET A 92 -12.41 9.25 0.97
CA MET A 92 -13.82 8.89 0.83
C MET A 92 -13.98 7.38 1.05
N VAL A 93 -14.16 6.97 2.31
CA VAL A 93 -14.09 5.56 2.73
C VAL A 93 -15.30 4.76 2.25
N ASP A 94 -16.49 5.36 2.23
CA ASP A 94 -17.71 4.68 1.84
C ASP A 94 -17.69 4.37 0.34
N GLU A 95 -17.27 5.33 -0.47
CA GLU A 95 -17.09 5.18 -1.92
C GLU A 95 -15.98 4.18 -2.25
N LEU A 96 -14.94 4.08 -1.40
CA LEU A 96 -13.91 3.06 -1.54
C LEU A 96 -14.47 1.65 -1.32
N ASN A 97 -15.39 1.48 -0.36
CA ASN A 97 -16.07 0.22 -0.13
C ASN A 97 -16.98 -0.14 -1.30
N GLU A 98 -17.76 0.82 -1.81
CA GLU A 98 -18.62 0.62 -2.99
C GLU A 98 -17.80 0.29 -4.24
N ALA A 99 -16.61 0.88 -4.37
CA ALA A 99 -15.66 0.56 -5.44
C ALA A 99 -14.89 -0.76 -5.22
N HIS A 100 -15.24 -1.54 -4.21
CA HIS A 100 -14.66 -2.85 -3.90
C HIS A 100 -13.12 -2.82 -3.76
N ILE A 101 -12.57 -1.80 -3.09
CA ILE A 101 -11.11 -1.66 -2.93
C ILE A 101 -10.48 -2.87 -2.24
N MET A 102 -11.23 -3.56 -1.37
CA MET A 102 -10.75 -4.74 -0.64
C MET A 102 -10.46 -5.93 -1.55
N ASP A 103 -11.12 -6.03 -2.71
CA ASP A 103 -10.94 -7.10 -3.70
C ASP A 103 -9.68 -6.89 -4.56
N CYS A 104 -9.07 -5.72 -4.48
CA CYS A 104 -7.82 -5.43 -5.19
C CYS A 104 -6.68 -6.28 -4.63
N MET A 105 -6.06 -7.13 -5.47
CA MET A 105 -4.90 -7.94 -5.07
C MET A 105 -3.56 -7.19 -5.04
N GLU A 106 -3.56 -5.89 -5.32
CA GLU A 106 -2.36 -5.01 -5.31
C GLU A 106 -1.24 -5.48 -6.27
N CYS A 107 -1.61 -6.13 -7.37
CA CYS A 107 -0.65 -6.71 -8.31
C CYS A 107 0.23 -5.67 -9.05
N GLY A 108 -0.14 -4.39 -9.05
CA GLY A 108 0.61 -3.32 -9.71
C GLY A 108 0.38 -3.17 -11.22
N ALA A 109 -0.40 -4.03 -11.87
CA ALA A 109 -0.63 -3.99 -13.32
C ALA A 109 -1.18 -2.62 -13.79
N CYS A 110 -2.11 -2.03 -13.04
CA CYS A 110 -2.66 -0.72 -13.33
C CYS A 110 -1.61 0.42 -13.24
N ALA A 111 -0.72 0.35 -12.26
CA ALA A 111 0.37 1.32 -12.09
C ALA A 111 1.40 1.18 -13.21
N TYR A 112 1.75 -0.07 -13.60
CA TYR A 112 2.66 -0.34 -14.71
C TYR A 112 2.10 0.14 -16.05
N ALA A 113 0.81 -0.09 -16.32
CA ALA A 113 0.15 0.33 -17.57
C ALA A 113 -0.10 1.83 -17.66
N CYS A 114 0.07 2.58 -16.56
CA CYS A 114 -0.25 4.01 -16.49
C CYS A 114 0.81 4.86 -17.21
N PRO A 115 0.49 5.56 -18.32
CA PRO A 115 1.45 6.41 -19.02
C PRO A 115 1.83 7.66 -18.21
N ALA A 116 0.95 8.10 -17.31
CA ALA A 116 1.20 9.23 -16.40
C ALA A 116 1.97 8.80 -15.12
N ARG A 117 2.32 7.51 -14.98
CA ARG A 117 3.09 6.97 -13.85
C ARG A 117 2.48 7.28 -12.48
N MET A 118 1.15 7.22 -12.39
CA MET A 118 0.43 7.40 -11.13
C MET A 118 0.80 6.30 -10.12
N HIS A 119 0.97 6.66 -8.88
CA HIS A 119 1.27 5.73 -7.78
C HIS A 119 0.01 4.98 -7.30
N LEU A 120 -0.69 4.28 -8.23
CA LEU A 120 -1.99 3.66 -7.98
C LEU A 120 -1.91 2.61 -6.88
N THR A 121 -0.98 1.67 -6.98
CA THR A 121 -0.85 0.55 -6.01
C THR A 121 -0.59 1.06 -4.59
N GLN A 122 0.24 2.08 -4.44
CA GLN A 122 0.53 2.65 -3.13
C GLN A 122 -0.70 3.33 -2.54
N MET A 123 -1.44 4.08 -3.36
CA MET A 123 -2.67 4.72 -2.93
C MET A 123 -3.75 3.71 -2.52
N PHE A 124 -3.82 2.55 -3.19
CA PHE A 124 -4.77 1.49 -2.80
C PHE A 124 -4.41 0.84 -1.47
N LYS A 125 -3.12 0.67 -1.17
CA LYS A 125 -2.68 0.22 0.17
C LYS A 125 -3.14 1.19 1.26
N THR A 126 -2.97 2.48 1.03
CA THR A 126 -3.45 3.53 1.94
C THR A 126 -4.98 3.51 2.04
N GLY A 127 -5.70 3.43 0.92
CA GLY A 127 -7.16 3.35 0.90
C GLY A 127 -7.72 2.15 1.64
N LYS A 128 -7.11 0.98 1.49
CA LYS A 128 -7.47 -0.22 2.26
C LYS A 128 -7.24 -0.06 3.76
N GLN A 129 -6.18 0.65 4.14
CA GLN A 129 -5.94 0.93 5.55
C GLN A 129 -7.02 1.82 6.13
N LEU A 130 -7.42 2.89 5.40
CA LEU A 130 -8.53 3.75 5.82
C LEU A 130 -9.84 2.98 6.01
N VAL A 131 -10.16 2.05 5.10
CA VAL A 131 -11.35 1.20 5.22
C VAL A 131 -11.27 0.30 6.45
N LYS A 132 -10.12 -0.31 6.71
CA LYS A 132 -9.92 -1.16 7.90
C LYS A 132 -10.01 -0.37 9.19
N ASP A 133 -9.42 0.81 9.24
CA ASP A 133 -9.43 1.69 10.42
C ASP A 133 -10.86 2.15 10.75
N LYS A 134 -11.64 2.53 9.73
CA LYS A 134 -13.07 2.86 9.90
C LYS A 134 -13.85 1.66 10.43
N ALA A 135 -13.69 0.49 9.82
CA ALA A 135 -14.38 -0.72 10.26
C ALA A 135 -14.00 -1.13 11.70
N ALA A 136 -12.75 -0.93 12.11
CA ALA A 136 -12.30 -1.17 13.47
C ALA A 136 -12.93 -0.17 14.47
N ALA A 137 -12.99 1.11 14.09
CA ALA A 137 -13.62 2.16 14.90
C ALA A 137 -15.12 1.91 15.07
N ASP A 138 -15.82 1.52 14.00
CA ASP A 138 -17.26 1.21 14.05
C ASP A 138 -17.56 0.00 14.95
N LYS A 139 -16.73 -1.05 14.88
CA LYS A 139 -16.83 -2.22 15.77
C LYS A 139 -16.62 -1.83 17.22
N ALA A 140 -15.57 -1.07 17.52
CA ALA A 140 -15.30 -0.61 18.88
C ALA A 140 -16.43 0.26 19.43
N ALA A 141 -17.03 1.13 18.60
CA ALA A 141 -18.17 1.93 18.99
C ALA A 141 -19.42 1.09 19.26
N ALA A 142 -19.66 0.04 18.46
CA ALA A 142 -20.78 -0.89 18.67
C ALA A 142 -20.62 -1.72 19.94
N GLU A 143 -19.42 -2.20 20.25
CA GLU A 143 -19.10 -2.92 21.48
C GLU A 143 -19.27 -2.04 22.72
N ALA A 144 -18.81 -0.78 22.63
CA ALA A 144 -18.97 0.18 23.71
C ALA A 144 -20.45 0.52 24.01
N LYS A 145 -21.29 0.58 22.96
CA LYS A 145 -22.75 0.77 23.14
C LYS A 145 -23.40 -0.43 23.82
N LYS A 146 -23.10 -1.65 23.37
CA LYS A 146 -23.61 -2.89 23.99
C LYS A 146 -23.23 -3.01 25.47
N ALA A 147 -21.96 -2.72 25.79
CA ALA A 147 -21.47 -2.75 27.17
C ALA A 147 -22.13 -1.71 28.06
N LYS A 148 -22.60 -0.57 27.55
CA LYS A 148 -23.38 0.42 28.30
C LYS A 148 -24.82 -0.05 28.54
N GLU A 149 -25.46 -0.60 27.50
CA GLU A 149 -26.82 -1.14 27.61
C GLU A 149 -26.92 -2.30 28.60
N GLU A 150 -25.93 -3.22 28.59
CA GLU A 150 -25.84 -4.32 29.57
C GLU A 150 -25.68 -3.81 31.01
N LYS A 151 -24.87 -2.78 31.24
CA LYS A 151 -24.68 -2.19 32.57
C LYS A 151 -25.94 -1.47 33.06
N GLU A 152 -26.67 -0.82 32.18
CA GLU A 152 -27.96 -0.17 32.52
C GLU A 152 -29.07 -1.21 32.81
N ALA A 153 -29.05 -2.36 32.11
CA ALA A 153 -30.01 -3.43 32.35
C ALA A 153 -29.78 -4.16 33.68
N VAL A 154 -28.54 -4.28 34.14
CA VAL A 154 -28.17 -4.94 35.42
C VAL A 154 -28.46 -4.02 36.63
N ASN A 155 -28.53 -2.71 36.43
CA ASN A 155 -28.72 -1.73 37.49
C ASN A 155 -30.21 -1.34 37.72
N LYS A 156 -31.14 -2.04 37.09
CA LYS A 156 -32.58 -1.86 37.15
C LYS A 156 -33.28 -3.04 37.79
#